data_e14ca280b90a65a593a1dc18e2ec4d13
#
_entry.id   e14ca280b90a65a593a1dc18e2ec4d13
#
_cell.length_a   1.000
_cell.length_b   1.000
_cell.length_c   1.000
_cell.angle_alpha   90.00
_cell.angle_beta   90.00
_cell.angle_gamma   90.00
#
_symmetry.space_group_name_H-M   'P 1'
#
loop_
_entity.id
_entity.type
_entity.pdbx_description
1 polymer ?
#
loop_
_entity_poly.entity_id
_entity_poly.type
_entity_poly.pdbx_seq_one_letter_code
_entity_poly.pdbx_strand_id
1 'polypeptide(L)'
;VPDTHPPVLDEIDRQLIAALQINARESVAMLARQLGIARTTVTSRLARLESSKVITGYGVRLGQRVVSGGLQAYVGITVQPRSGKEVLRRLSAMAQVQQLCAVSGEFDYVAWLRTDSPEQLDQLLDLIGSVDGVEKTTTSIILSSKIDRGQPV
;
A
#
# COMPACT_ATOMS: atom_id res chain seq x y z
N VAL A 1 24.28 5.10 14.04
CA VAL A 1 22.87 5.51 13.99
C VAL A 1 22.58 5.84 12.52
N PRO A 2 21.66 5.14 11.82
CA PRO A 2 21.30 5.51 10.46
C PRO A 2 20.64 6.89 10.48
N ASP A 3 21.11 7.75 9.60
CA ASP A 3 20.66 9.12 9.42
C ASP A 3 19.14 9.12 9.10
N THR A 4 18.35 9.59 10.04
CA THR A 4 16.88 9.48 9.99
C THR A 4 16.22 10.67 9.26
N HIS A 5 17.01 11.48 8.55
CA HIS A 5 16.46 12.56 7.74
C HIS A 5 16.01 11.99 6.38
N PRO A 6 14.75 12.23 5.99
CA PRO A 6 14.31 11.85 4.66
C PRO A 6 15.22 12.55 3.63
N PRO A 7 15.66 11.84 2.58
CA PRO A 7 16.52 12.42 1.56
C PRO A 7 15.83 13.64 0.93
N VAL A 8 16.54 14.74 0.87
CA VAL A 8 16.04 15.97 0.24
C VAL A 8 15.90 15.73 -1.26
N LEU A 9 14.68 15.73 -1.75
CA LEU A 9 14.34 15.58 -3.17
C LEU A 9 14.34 16.95 -3.83
N ASP A 10 15.14 17.11 -4.88
CA ASP A 10 15.07 18.28 -5.75
C ASP A 10 13.91 18.18 -6.76
N GLU A 11 13.70 19.22 -7.55
CA GLU A 11 12.61 19.29 -8.52
C GLU A 11 12.71 18.21 -9.60
N ILE A 12 13.93 17.90 -10.07
CA ILE A 12 14.16 16.86 -11.07
C ILE A 12 13.85 15.47 -10.50
N ASP A 13 14.18 15.22 -9.24
CA ASP A 13 13.83 13.96 -8.57
C ASP A 13 12.32 13.77 -8.48
N ARG A 14 11.58 14.83 -8.11
CA ARG A 14 10.11 14.77 -8.04
C ARG A 14 9.49 14.50 -9.42
N GLN A 15 10.01 15.14 -10.45
CA GLN A 15 9.55 14.93 -11.82
C GLN A 15 9.87 13.52 -12.33
N LEU A 16 11.04 12.96 -12.02
CA LEU A 16 11.41 11.57 -12.32
C LEU A 16 10.45 10.59 -11.66
N ILE A 17 10.20 10.78 -10.36
CA ILE A 17 9.27 9.94 -9.61
C ILE A 17 7.87 10.04 -10.22
N ALA A 18 7.37 11.24 -10.50
CA ALA A 18 6.05 11.44 -11.11
C ALA A 18 5.91 10.75 -12.47
N ALA A 19 6.93 10.84 -13.32
CA ALA A 19 6.95 10.16 -14.62
C ALA A 19 6.90 8.63 -14.46
N LEU A 20 7.67 8.07 -13.52
CA LEU A 20 7.69 6.63 -13.24
C LEU A 20 6.40 6.13 -12.56
N GLN A 21 5.73 6.96 -11.77
CA GLN A 21 4.41 6.64 -11.23
C GLN A 21 3.33 6.52 -12.32
N ILE A 22 3.46 7.27 -13.40
CA ILE A 22 2.59 7.16 -14.58
C ILE A 22 2.95 5.92 -15.40
N ASN A 23 4.25 5.74 -15.70
CA ASN A 23 4.77 4.62 -16.48
C ASN A 23 6.10 4.11 -15.91
N ALA A 24 6.04 3.10 -15.05
CA ALA A 24 7.22 2.49 -14.44
C ALA A 24 8.19 1.82 -15.45
N ARG A 25 7.77 1.62 -16.70
CA ARG A 25 8.59 1.05 -17.78
C ARG A 25 9.13 2.11 -18.75
N GLU A 26 9.03 3.41 -18.39
CA GLU A 26 9.56 4.47 -19.23
C GLU A 26 11.08 4.33 -19.40
N SER A 27 11.56 4.50 -20.61
CA SER A 27 13.00 4.36 -20.88
C SER A 27 13.79 5.56 -20.36
N VAL A 28 15.03 5.32 -19.95
CA VAL A 28 15.97 6.41 -19.56
C VAL A 28 16.09 7.48 -20.66
N ALA A 29 16.03 7.05 -21.94
CA ALA A 29 16.10 7.99 -23.07
C ALA A 29 14.87 8.91 -23.14
N MET A 30 13.67 8.37 -22.86
CA MET A 30 12.44 9.17 -22.84
C MET A 30 12.38 10.07 -21.61
N LEU A 31 12.74 9.56 -20.44
CA LEU A 31 12.85 10.37 -19.22
C LEU A 31 13.82 11.54 -19.40
N ALA A 32 15.02 11.29 -19.98
CA ALA A 32 15.99 12.32 -20.27
C ALA A 32 15.44 13.41 -21.22
N ARG A 33 14.68 12.99 -22.25
CA ARG A 33 14.04 13.91 -23.20
C ARG A 33 12.95 14.73 -22.53
N GLN A 34 12.07 14.09 -21.74
CA GLN A 34 10.96 14.76 -21.04
C GLN A 34 11.46 15.80 -20.05
N LEU A 35 12.55 15.51 -19.36
CA LEU A 35 13.10 16.36 -18.31
C LEU A 35 14.18 17.33 -18.81
N GLY A 36 14.58 17.23 -20.09
CA GLY A 36 15.62 18.08 -20.67
C GLY A 36 17.02 17.89 -20.05
N ILE A 37 17.35 16.68 -19.59
CA ILE A 37 18.63 16.34 -18.95
C ILE A 37 19.35 15.20 -19.67
N ALA A 38 20.65 15.00 -19.34
CA ALA A 38 21.42 13.91 -19.93
C ALA A 38 20.95 12.53 -19.42
N ARG A 39 21.05 11.49 -20.26
CA ARG A 39 20.75 10.10 -19.88
C ARG A 39 21.57 9.62 -18.68
N THR A 40 22.83 9.99 -18.60
CA THR A 40 23.71 9.68 -17.48
C THR A 40 23.21 10.29 -16.18
N THR A 41 22.67 11.51 -16.24
CA THR A 41 22.05 12.18 -15.09
C THR A 41 20.78 11.45 -14.62
N VAL A 42 19.93 10.99 -15.54
CA VAL A 42 18.76 10.16 -15.18
C VAL A 42 19.20 8.88 -14.48
N THR A 43 20.15 8.15 -15.08
CA THR A 43 20.65 6.87 -14.52
C THR A 43 21.24 7.06 -13.12
N SER A 44 22.08 8.08 -12.91
CA SER A 44 22.69 8.32 -11.60
C SER A 44 21.65 8.74 -10.54
N ARG A 45 20.63 9.51 -10.92
CA ARG A 45 19.54 9.90 -10.02
C ARG A 45 18.67 8.71 -9.64
N LEU A 46 18.29 7.88 -10.60
CA LEU A 46 17.53 6.65 -10.32
C LEU A 46 18.28 5.74 -9.36
N ALA A 47 19.56 5.48 -9.62
CA ALA A 47 20.41 4.67 -8.74
C ALA A 47 20.46 5.25 -7.31
N ARG A 48 20.55 6.58 -7.17
CA ARG A 48 20.50 7.25 -5.87
C ARG A 48 19.15 7.09 -5.19
N LEU A 49 18.04 7.30 -5.90
CA LEU A 49 16.67 7.18 -5.37
C LEU A 49 16.35 5.74 -4.92
N GLU A 50 16.86 4.75 -5.64
CA GLU A 50 16.72 3.33 -5.29
C GLU A 50 17.61 2.97 -4.08
N SER A 51 18.87 3.37 -4.07
CA SER A 51 19.79 3.07 -2.96
C SER A 51 19.38 3.74 -1.66
N SER A 52 18.81 4.96 -1.73
CA SER A 52 18.30 5.69 -0.57
C SER A 52 16.89 5.24 -0.15
N LYS A 53 16.33 4.20 -0.81
CA LYS A 53 14.98 3.69 -0.53
C LYS A 53 13.84 4.70 -0.69
N VAL A 54 14.05 5.77 -1.45
CA VAL A 54 12.97 6.64 -1.92
C VAL A 54 12.10 5.90 -2.95
N ILE A 55 12.75 5.19 -3.89
CA ILE A 55 12.09 4.20 -4.73
C ILE A 55 12.36 2.83 -4.12
N THR A 56 11.31 2.20 -3.61
CA THR A 56 11.39 0.89 -2.95
C THR A 56 11.10 -0.27 -3.92
N GLY A 57 10.57 0.04 -5.10
CA GLY A 57 10.25 -0.95 -6.13
C GLY A 57 9.42 -0.37 -7.25
N TYR A 58 9.18 -1.20 -8.25
CA TYR A 58 8.34 -0.91 -9.42
C TYR A 58 7.22 -1.92 -9.47
N GLY A 59 5.99 -1.47 -9.71
CA GLY A 59 4.82 -2.34 -9.68
C GLY A 59 4.08 -2.39 -11.01
N VAL A 60 3.27 -3.43 -11.18
CA VAL A 60 2.35 -3.60 -12.32
C VAL A 60 0.93 -3.29 -11.85
N ARG A 61 0.22 -2.43 -12.57
CA ARG A 61 -1.21 -2.26 -12.39
C ARG A 61 -1.96 -3.29 -13.22
N LEU A 62 -2.75 -4.11 -12.57
CA LEU A 62 -3.56 -5.12 -13.26
C LEU A 62 -4.90 -4.51 -13.66
N GLY A 63 -5.38 -4.84 -14.86
CA GLY A 63 -6.71 -4.43 -15.31
C GLY A 63 -7.81 -5.11 -14.46
N GLN A 64 -8.94 -4.43 -14.28
CA GLN A 64 -10.07 -4.92 -13.46
C GLN A 64 -10.53 -6.35 -13.82
N ARG A 65 -10.41 -6.77 -15.08
CA ARG A 65 -10.76 -8.14 -15.50
C ARG A 65 -9.86 -9.21 -14.92
N VAL A 66 -8.63 -8.89 -14.56
CA VAL A 66 -7.66 -9.81 -13.96
C VAL A 66 -7.80 -9.81 -12.43
N VAL A 67 -8.24 -8.68 -11.89
CA VAL A 67 -8.44 -8.47 -10.44
C VAL A 67 -9.84 -8.90 -9.99
N SER A 68 -10.78 -9.11 -10.94
CA SER A 68 -12.22 -9.32 -10.68
C SER A 68 -12.59 -10.68 -10.06
N GLY A 69 -11.64 -11.45 -9.55
CA GLY A 69 -11.90 -12.73 -8.90
C GLY A 69 -11.98 -12.71 -7.37
N GLY A 70 -11.82 -11.58 -6.69
CA GLY A 70 -11.77 -11.55 -5.23
C GLY A 70 -12.75 -10.57 -4.60
N LEU A 71 -13.21 -10.90 -3.40
CA LEU A 71 -13.94 -10.00 -2.52
C LEU A 71 -12.97 -9.10 -1.78
N GLN A 72 -13.33 -7.82 -1.71
CA GLN A 72 -12.60 -6.82 -0.94
C GLN A 72 -13.51 -6.27 0.16
N ALA A 73 -12.94 -6.03 1.33
CA ALA A 73 -13.65 -5.46 2.45
C ALA A 73 -12.77 -4.51 3.26
N TYR A 74 -13.38 -3.50 3.83
CA TYR A 74 -12.81 -2.73 4.93
C TYR A 74 -13.38 -3.23 6.24
N VAL A 75 -12.50 -3.44 7.23
CA VAL A 75 -12.88 -3.87 8.57
C VAL A 75 -12.36 -2.86 9.57
N GLY A 76 -13.30 -2.16 10.21
CA GLY A 76 -13.00 -1.35 11.40
C GLY A 76 -12.85 -2.26 12.60
N ILE A 77 -11.79 -2.08 13.39
CA ILE A 77 -11.41 -2.93 14.51
C ILE A 77 -11.21 -2.07 15.74
N THR A 78 -11.94 -2.38 16.82
CA THR A 78 -11.75 -1.80 18.15
C THR A 78 -11.03 -2.81 19.03
N VAL A 79 -10.05 -2.35 19.77
CA VAL A 79 -9.20 -3.21 20.59
C VAL A 79 -9.21 -2.79 22.05
N GLN A 80 -8.97 -3.75 22.93
CA GLN A 80 -8.80 -3.48 24.37
C GLN A 80 -7.58 -2.59 24.62
N PRO A 81 -7.66 -1.68 25.60
CA PRO A 81 -6.51 -0.91 26.01
C PRO A 81 -5.31 -1.84 26.31
N ARG A 82 -4.13 -1.49 25.78
CA ARG A 82 -2.87 -2.24 25.92
C ARG A 82 -2.72 -3.49 25.02
N SER A 83 -3.74 -3.96 24.33
CA SER A 83 -3.67 -5.13 23.43
C SER A 83 -3.25 -4.78 22.01
N GLY A 84 -3.20 -3.50 21.64
CA GLY A 84 -2.98 -3.04 20.26
C GLY A 84 -1.73 -3.61 19.60
N LYS A 85 -0.61 -3.74 20.31
CA LYS A 85 0.65 -4.30 19.75
C LYS A 85 0.51 -5.78 19.36
N GLU A 86 -0.13 -6.57 20.19
CA GLU A 86 -0.33 -8.00 19.92
C GLU A 86 -1.35 -8.20 18.80
N VAL A 87 -2.46 -7.45 18.81
CA VAL A 87 -3.44 -7.46 17.74
C VAL A 87 -2.77 -7.07 16.41
N LEU A 88 -1.99 -5.98 16.38
CA LEU A 88 -1.25 -5.55 15.20
C LEU A 88 -0.34 -6.67 14.67
N ARG A 89 0.41 -7.32 15.54
CA ARG A 89 1.31 -8.42 15.18
C ARG A 89 0.54 -9.59 14.55
N ARG A 90 -0.60 -9.97 15.14
CA ARG A 90 -1.45 -11.07 14.64
C ARG A 90 -2.05 -10.75 13.29
N LEU A 91 -2.63 -9.56 13.13
CA LEU A 91 -3.26 -9.15 11.87
C LEU A 91 -2.24 -8.99 10.74
N SER A 92 -1.05 -8.45 11.03
CA SER A 92 0.03 -8.30 10.04
C SER A 92 0.57 -9.63 9.50
N ALA A 93 0.36 -10.73 10.21
CA ALA A 93 0.75 -12.07 9.77
C ALA A 93 -0.27 -12.73 8.82
N MET A 94 -1.46 -12.15 8.66
CA MET A 94 -2.51 -12.68 7.80
C MET A 94 -2.29 -12.20 6.36
N ALA A 95 -2.05 -13.11 5.43
CA ALA A 95 -1.75 -12.78 4.03
C ALA A 95 -2.90 -12.04 3.30
N GLN A 96 -4.14 -12.24 3.75
CA GLN A 96 -5.34 -11.60 3.20
C GLN A 96 -5.49 -10.14 3.65
N VAL A 97 -4.76 -9.71 4.69
CA VAL A 97 -4.70 -8.32 5.12
C VAL A 97 -3.74 -7.57 4.21
N GLN A 98 -4.28 -6.80 3.27
CA GLN A 98 -3.49 -6.07 2.28
C GLN A 98 -2.94 -4.76 2.85
N GLN A 99 -3.69 -4.15 3.75
CA GLN A 99 -3.31 -2.91 4.43
C GLN A 99 -3.92 -2.88 5.82
N LEU A 100 -3.19 -2.32 6.78
CA LEU A 100 -3.66 -2.11 8.14
C LEU A 100 -3.20 -0.73 8.61
N CYS A 101 -4.16 0.13 8.92
CA CYS A 101 -3.94 1.51 9.32
C CYS A 101 -4.44 1.73 10.74
N ALA A 102 -3.66 2.40 11.58
CA ALA A 102 -4.16 3.01 12.79
C ALA A 102 -4.94 4.27 12.42
N VAL A 103 -6.10 4.46 12.98
CA VAL A 103 -7.00 5.58 12.66
C VAL A 103 -7.42 6.30 13.95
N SER A 104 -7.86 7.54 13.80
CA SER A 104 -8.54 8.28 14.86
C SER A 104 -10.05 8.22 14.62
N GLY A 105 -10.85 8.07 15.67
CA GLY A 105 -12.31 8.06 15.59
C GLY A 105 -12.93 6.83 16.24
N GLU A 106 -13.91 6.23 15.59
CA GLU A 106 -14.68 5.11 16.15
C GLU A 106 -13.86 3.82 16.30
N PHE A 107 -12.88 3.59 15.42
CA PHE A 107 -12.04 2.40 15.40
C PHE A 107 -10.60 2.73 15.79
N ASP A 108 -9.88 1.76 16.32
CA ASP A 108 -8.43 1.86 16.56
C ASP A 108 -7.63 1.52 15.31
N TYR A 109 -8.12 0.54 14.53
CA TYR A 109 -7.53 0.14 13.26
C TYR A 109 -8.59 -0.01 12.17
N VAL A 110 -8.17 0.20 10.92
CA VAL A 110 -8.92 -0.18 9.73
C VAL A 110 -8.04 -1.10 8.89
N ALA A 111 -8.54 -2.29 8.59
CA ALA A 111 -7.89 -3.27 7.72
C ALA A 111 -8.57 -3.27 6.35
N TRP A 112 -7.78 -3.30 5.28
CA TRP A 112 -8.24 -3.64 3.94
C TRP A 112 -7.92 -5.10 3.67
N LEU A 113 -8.97 -5.87 3.42
CA LEU A 113 -8.93 -7.31 3.20
C LEU A 113 -9.20 -7.65 1.74
N ARG A 114 -8.57 -8.74 1.30
CA ARG A 114 -8.85 -9.36 0.01
C ARG A 114 -8.90 -10.87 0.15
N THR A 115 -9.98 -11.47 -0.38
CA THR A 115 -10.21 -12.93 -0.38
C THR A 115 -10.77 -13.35 -1.73
N ASP A 116 -10.65 -14.64 -2.06
CA ASP A 116 -11.09 -15.18 -3.35
C ASP A 116 -12.58 -15.55 -3.35
N SER A 117 -13.20 -15.72 -2.19
CA SER A 117 -14.62 -16.06 -2.05
C SER A 117 -15.27 -15.49 -0.80
N PRO A 118 -16.63 -15.44 -0.75
CA PRO A 118 -17.38 -15.03 0.44
C PRO A 118 -17.08 -15.91 1.65
N GLU A 119 -16.91 -17.21 1.45
CA GLU A 119 -16.63 -18.18 2.52
C GLU A 119 -15.27 -17.93 3.15
N GLN A 120 -14.27 -17.59 2.33
CA GLN A 120 -12.95 -17.20 2.84
C GLN A 120 -13.01 -15.88 3.61
N LEU A 121 -13.84 -14.93 3.16
CA LEU A 121 -14.04 -13.68 3.90
C LEU A 121 -14.66 -13.93 5.26
N ASP A 122 -15.70 -14.76 5.32
CA ASP A 122 -16.38 -15.12 6.55
C ASP A 122 -15.40 -15.76 7.56
N GLN A 123 -14.63 -16.76 7.11
CA GLN A 123 -13.60 -17.40 7.93
C GLN A 123 -12.53 -16.42 8.42
N LEU A 124 -12.11 -15.49 7.56
CA LEU A 124 -11.13 -14.47 7.93
C LEU A 124 -11.69 -13.50 8.97
N LEU A 125 -12.96 -13.10 8.85
CA LEU A 125 -13.62 -12.22 9.82
C LEU A 125 -13.76 -12.90 11.18
N ASP A 126 -14.11 -14.18 11.22
CA ASP A 126 -14.14 -14.98 12.44
C ASP A 126 -12.73 -15.06 13.08
N LEU A 127 -11.71 -15.30 12.26
CA LEU A 127 -10.33 -15.34 12.71
C LEU A 127 -9.89 -14.00 13.32
N ILE A 128 -10.20 -12.88 12.67
CA ILE A 128 -9.90 -11.54 13.18
C ILE A 128 -10.65 -11.27 14.47
N GLY A 129 -11.94 -11.61 14.54
CA GLY A 129 -12.77 -11.43 15.73
C GLY A 129 -12.31 -12.29 16.92
N SER A 130 -11.66 -13.44 16.66
CA SER A 130 -11.12 -14.33 17.68
C SER A 130 -9.73 -13.93 18.20
N VAL A 131 -9.10 -12.93 17.61
CA VAL A 131 -7.79 -12.44 18.09
C VAL A 131 -7.95 -11.85 19.48
N ASP A 132 -7.16 -12.35 20.42
CA ASP A 132 -7.18 -11.85 21.79
C ASP A 132 -6.88 -10.35 21.85
N GLY A 133 -7.75 -9.59 22.50
CA GLY A 133 -7.70 -8.14 22.57
C GLY A 133 -8.54 -7.42 21.52
N VAL A 134 -9.14 -8.09 20.54
CA VAL A 134 -10.17 -7.50 19.66
C VAL A 134 -11.50 -7.46 20.40
N GLU A 135 -12.10 -6.28 20.52
CA GLU A 135 -13.40 -6.11 21.19
C GLU A 135 -14.56 -6.16 20.19
N LYS A 136 -14.39 -5.49 19.04
CA LYS A 136 -15.44 -5.34 18.03
C LYS A 136 -14.82 -5.23 16.66
N THR A 137 -15.52 -5.81 15.68
CA THR A 137 -15.24 -5.61 14.25
C THR A 137 -16.50 -5.10 13.55
N THR A 138 -16.30 -4.22 12.58
CA THR A 138 -17.36 -3.73 11.69
C THR A 138 -16.89 -3.85 10.26
N THR A 139 -17.58 -4.65 9.45
CA THR A 139 -17.14 -4.97 8.08
C THR A 139 -17.98 -4.24 7.05
N SER A 140 -17.32 -3.66 6.06
CA SER A 140 -17.94 -3.06 4.87
C SER A 140 -17.39 -3.75 3.63
N ILE A 141 -18.23 -4.53 2.94
CA ILE A 141 -17.84 -5.21 1.69
C ILE A 141 -17.85 -4.19 0.55
N ILE A 142 -16.80 -4.16 -0.25
CA ILE A 142 -16.71 -3.32 -1.44
C ILE A 142 -17.50 -3.96 -2.56
N LEU A 143 -18.66 -3.39 -2.88
CA LEU A 143 -19.51 -3.89 -3.96
C LEU A 143 -19.01 -3.48 -5.34
N SER A 144 -18.46 -2.27 -5.47
CA SER A 144 -17.85 -1.76 -6.69
C SER A 144 -16.96 -0.57 -6.40
N SER A 145 -15.80 -0.49 -7.05
CA SER A 145 -14.99 0.73 -7.07
C SER A 145 -15.56 1.71 -8.11
N LYS A 146 -15.79 2.94 -7.70
CA LYS A 146 -16.29 4.01 -8.59
C LYS A 146 -15.16 4.84 -9.17
N ILE A 147 -14.09 5.01 -8.43
CA ILE A 147 -12.86 5.69 -8.85
C ILE A 147 -11.71 4.87 -8.28
N ASP A 148 -10.82 4.43 -9.16
CA ASP A 148 -9.55 3.81 -8.79
C ASP A 148 -8.44 4.51 -9.57
N ARG A 149 -7.70 5.36 -8.90
CA ARG A 149 -6.55 6.07 -9.48
C ARG A 149 -5.22 5.34 -9.27
N GLY A 150 -5.29 4.12 -8.76
CA GLY A 150 -4.16 3.40 -8.20
C GLY A 150 -3.73 4.03 -6.88
N GLN A 151 -3.33 3.23 -5.89
CA GLN A 151 -2.74 3.82 -4.69
C GLN A 151 -1.41 4.47 -5.09
N PRO A 152 -1.12 5.70 -4.63
CA PRO A 152 0.25 6.17 -4.65
C PRO A 152 1.05 5.20 -3.76
N VAL A 153 2.03 4.56 -4.37
CA VAL A 153 3.02 3.73 -3.66
C VAL A 153 3.83 4.63 -2.75
#